data_b98b2275bb1d335aa5f9603a828ab668
#
_entry.id   b98b2275bb1d335aa5f9603a828ab668
#
_cell.length_a   1.000
_cell.length_b   1.000
_cell.length_c   1.000
_cell.angle_alpha   90.00
_cell.angle_beta   90.00
_cell.angle_gamma   90.00
#
_symmetry.space_group_name_H-M   'P 1'
#
loop_
_entity.id
_entity.type
_entity.pdbx_description
1 polymer ?
#
loop_
_entity_poly.entity_id
_entity_poly.type
_entity_poly.pdbx_seq_one_letter_code
_entity_poly.pdbx_strand_id
1 'polypeptide(L)'
;MKARLKRYALPLAAAGLALLCGLCLLVYGHLAQLLDSQRQAERWQGESDTAFRQLSCFMAVDEKLSLEQVYTFRKAMMDKFHEAALDIGTDSQLFCDAWCSFGTVNVSSAQGKGEVSVIAVGGNYFDFHPIRLLSGNYISPDDLMKDRVLLDEDVAWLLFGGTELSGMEFKINGQPFVVAGVIEREQDFASKAAYTAGMGIYMSYEGYSALVSENAGLETASAGGGSVGINCYEVVMANPVKNFALNFAREKFPSGGGLLVDNTGRYDYETILKLTKSFGQRSMQTHGVILPYWENAARSIEDWCLVLLLCAMVTAVLPLVLLVIWAVRLFILGKTKLEENLLPKARDNVAEAIRVRQRRAWEKRHLKKKE
;
A
#
# COMPACT_ATOMS: atom_id res chain seq x y z
N MET A 1 -20.47 45.84 5.87
CA MET A 1 -20.28 44.38 5.76
C MET A 1 -19.15 44.00 4.81
N LYS A 2 -19.09 44.49 3.56
CA LYS A 2 -18.04 44.17 2.55
C LYS A 2 -16.61 44.47 2.99
N ALA A 3 -16.35 45.56 3.75
CA ALA A 3 -15.00 45.91 4.23
C ALA A 3 -14.45 44.97 5.32
N ARG A 4 -15.32 44.43 6.19
CA ARG A 4 -14.95 43.42 7.20
C ARG A 4 -14.65 42.09 6.55
N LEU A 5 -15.42 41.66 5.53
CA LEU A 5 -15.16 40.41 4.78
C LEU A 5 -13.79 40.41 4.11
N LYS A 6 -13.38 41.53 3.48
CA LYS A 6 -12.06 41.67 2.86
C LYS A 6 -10.89 41.53 3.84
N ARG A 7 -11.09 41.91 5.12
CA ARG A 7 -10.04 41.79 6.15
C ARG A 7 -9.77 40.34 6.56
N TYR A 8 -10.79 39.48 6.53
CA TYR A 8 -10.68 38.07 6.93
C TYR A 8 -10.58 37.10 5.74
N ALA A 9 -10.61 37.60 4.51
CA ALA A 9 -10.55 36.76 3.33
C ALA A 9 -9.26 35.93 3.26
N LEU A 10 -8.09 36.51 3.58
CA LEU A 10 -6.80 35.80 3.58
C LEU A 10 -6.73 34.72 4.66
N PRO A 11 -7.04 34.96 5.95
CA PRO A 11 -7.03 33.90 6.96
C PRO A 11 -8.09 32.84 6.72
N LEU A 12 -9.25 33.16 6.15
CA LEU A 12 -10.26 32.17 5.76
C LEU A 12 -9.77 31.29 4.60
N ALA A 13 -9.12 31.88 3.61
CA ALA A 13 -8.50 31.11 2.52
C ALA A 13 -7.38 30.19 3.04
N ALA A 14 -6.54 30.69 3.96
CA ALA A 14 -5.49 29.90 4.59
C ALA A 14 -6.08 28.73 5.40
N ALA A 15 -7.16 28.95 6.15
CA ALA A 15 -7.86 27.91 6.89
C ALA A 15 -8.48 26.86 5.96
N GLY A 16 -9.09 27.26 4.85
CA GLY A 16 -9.64 26.36 3.84
C GLY A 16 -8.56 25.48 3.20
N LEU A 17 -7.40 26.07 2.86
CA LEU A 17 -6.26 25.31 2.33
C LEU A 17 -5.65 24.34 3.36
N ALA A 18 -5.57 24.73 4.62
CA ALA A 18 -5.10 23.88 5.70
C ALA A 18 -6.05 22.67 5.91
N LEU A 19 -7.37 22.89 5.84
CA LEU A 19 -8.35 21.81 5.88
C LEU A 19 -8.21 20.86 4.69
N LEU A 20 -7.98 21.41 3.49
CA LEU A 20 -7.75 20.59 2.29
C LEU A 20 -6.46 19.76 2.42
N CYS A 21 -5.38 20.34 2.95
CA CYS A 21 -4.15 19.62 3.26
C CYS A 21 -4.42 18.45 4.22
N GLY A 22 -5.14 18.70 5.32
CA GLY A 22 -5.53 17.66 6.28
C GLY A 22 -6.36 16.55 5.62
N LEU A 23 -7.32 16.91 4.76
CA LEU A 23 -8.12 15.94 4.02
C LEU A 23 -7.25 15.08 3.06
N CYS A 24 -6.31 15.69 2.32
CA CYS A 24 -5.39 14.95 1.46
C CYS A 24 -4.56 13.93 2.26
N LEU A 25 -4.04 14.31 3.44
CA LEU A 25 -3.27 13.41 4.29
C LEU A 25 -4.13 12.30 4.91
N LEU A 26 -5.39 12.59 5.28
CA LEU A 26 -6.32 11.56 5.77
C LEU A 26 -6.66 10.54 4.68
N VAL A 27 -6.96 11.01 3.47
CA VAL A 27 -7.22 10.11 2.33
C VAL A 27 -5.97 9.32 1.97
N TYR A 28 -4.79 9.94 1.98
CA TYR A 28 -3.51 9.24 1.81
C TYR A 28 -3.34 8.09 2.81
N GLY A 29 -3.53 8.36 4.10
CA GLY A 29 -3.43 7.34 5.15
C GLY A 29 -4.43 6.19 4.96
N HIS A 30 -5.64 6.50 4.52
CA HIS A 30 -6.64 5.47 4.20
C HIS A 30 -6.22 4.62 2.99
N LEU A 31 -5.74 5.24 1.92
CA LEU A 31 -5.28 4.52 0.73
C LEU A 31 -4.06 3.64 1.01
N ALA A 32 -3.13 4.11 1.82
CA ALA A 32 -1.94 3.35 2.22
C ALA A 32 -2.28 2.07 3.01
N GLN A 33 -3.48 1.99 3.59
CA GLN A 33 -3.97 0.85 4.36
C GLN A 33 -5.02 0.01 3.62
N LEU A 34 -5.36 0.37 2.39
CA LEU A 34 -6.49 -0.22 1.67
C LEU A 34 -6.27 -1.68 1.29
N LEU A 35 -5.04 -2.06 0.89
CA LEU A 35 -4.73 -3.40 0.41
C LEU A 35 -4.08 -4.25 1.51
N ASP A 36 -4.82 -5.21 2.02
CA ASP A 36 -4.32 -6.15 3.05
C ASP A 36 -3.15 -7.02 2.55
N SER A 37 -3.10 -7.32 1.24
CA SER A 37 -1.99 -8.06 0.62
C SER A 37 -0.64 -7.35 0.74
N GLN A 38 -0.62 -6.03 0.95
CA GLN A 38 0.60 -5.24 1.08
C GLN A 38 1.08 -5.08 2.54
N ARG A 39 0.36 -5.66 3.49
CA ARG A 39 0.59 -5.47 4.94
C ARG A 39 0.88 -6.79 5.67
N GLN A 40 1.30 -7.81 4.95
CA GLN A 40 1.55 -9.12 5.55
C GLN A 40 2.70 -9.08 6.58
N ALA A 41 3.74 -8.26 6.36
CA ALA A 41 4.81 -8.10 7.33
C ALA A 41 4.32 -7.59 8.69
N GLU A 42 3.41 -6.61 8.71
CA GLU A 42 2.81 -6.08 9.94
C GLU A 42 1.93 -7.12 10.63
N ARG A 43 1.11 -7.85 9.86
CA ARG A 43 0.23 -8.91 10.40
C ARG A 43 1.01 -10.08 10.95
N TRP A 44 2.10 -10.47 10.27
CA TRP A 44 2.97 -11.56 10.69
C TRP A 44 3.81 -11.20 11.92
N GLN A 45 4.27 -9.95 12.01
CA GLN A 45 5.03 -9.47 13.16
C GLN A 45 4.21 -9.58 14.47
N GLY A 46 2.91 -9.23 14.42
CA GLY A 46 2.05 -9.23 15.61
C GLY A 46 2.67 -8.45 16.76
N GLU A 47 2.86 -9.12 17.92
CA GLU A 47 3.48 -8.55 19.12
C GLU A 47 4.99 -8.80 19.21
N SER A 48 5.62 -9.35 18.18
CA SER A 48 7.07 -9.64 18.19
C SER A 48 7.90 -8.36 18.15
N ASP A 49 8.97 -8.31 18.94
CA ASP A 49 9.95 -7.22 18.91
C ASP A 49 10.82 -7.24 17.63
N THR A 50 10.87 -8.37 16.92
CA THR A 50 11.61 -8.51 15.68
C THR A 50 10.82 -7.89 14.54
N ALA A 51 11.40 -6.93 13.83
CA ALA A 51 10.80 -6.39 12.61
C ALA A 51 10.78 -7.44 11.49
N PHE A 52 9.75 -7.42 10.67
CA PHE A 52 9.64 -8.27 9.48
C PHE A 52 9.59 -7.43 8.21
N ARG A 53 9.95 -8.04 7.09
CA ARG A 53 9.91 -7.42 5.78
C ARG A 53 9.20 -8.31 4.78
N GLN A 54 8.29 -7.72 4.02
CA GLN A 54 7.57 -8.38 2.93
C GLN A 54 8.23 -8.05 1.59
N LEU A 55 8.59 -9.08 0.87
CA LEU A 55 9.22 -9.00 -0.44
C LEU A 55 8.42 -9.84 -1.43
N SER A 56 8.18 -9.31 -2.63
CA SER A 56 7.52 -10.03 -3.71
C SER A 56 8.43 -10.06 -4.94
N CYS A 57 8.56 -11.20 -5.56
CA CYS A 57 9.29 -11.37 -6.81
C CYS A 57 8.35 -11.82 -7.90
N PHE A 58 8.27 -11.04 -8.96
CA PHE A 58 7.46 -11.31 -10.15
C PHE A 58 8.38 -11.68 -11.29
N MET A 59 8.16 -12.84 -11.89
CA MET A 59 9.01 -13.37 -12.95
C MET A 59 8.62 -12.80 -14.30
N ALA A 60 9.61 -12.66 -15.19
CA ALA A 60 9.33 -12.31 -16.59
C ALA A 60 8.55 -13.42 -17.29
N VAL A 61 7.87 -13.08 -18.38
CA VAL A 61 7.04 -14.04 -19.13
C VAL A 61 7.84 -15.27 -19.56
N ASP A 62 9.07 -15.05 -19.99
CA ASP A 62 9.96 -16.09 -20.53
C ASP A 62 10.78 -16.81 -19.45
N GLU A 63 10.76 -16.34 -18.22
CA GLU A 63 11.53 -16.90 -17.12
C GLU A 63 10.61 -17.16 -15.93
N LYS A 64 10.62 -18.38 -15.45
CA LYS A 64 9.79 -18.82 -14.33
C LYS A 64 10.63 -19.54 -13.31
N LEU A 65 10.24 -19.45 -12.05
CA LEU A 65 10.88 -20.20 -10.98
C LEU A 65 10.42 -21.65 -10.99
N SER A 66 11.33 -22.56 -10.67
CA SER A 66 10.99 -23.93 -10.31
C SER A 66 10.74 -24.05 -8.80
N LEU A 67 9.97 -25.05 -8.41
CA LEU A 67 9.74 -25.36 -7.00
C LEU A 67 11.06 -25.72 -6.26
N GLU A 68 12.03 -26.33 -6.96
CA GLU A 68 13.36 -26.61 -6.43
C GLU A 68 14.13 -25.33 -6.07
N GLN A 69 14.01 -24.28 -6.89
CA GLN A 69 14.62 -22.99 -6.61
C GLN A 69 13.98 -22.34 -5.38
N VAL A 70 12.66 -22.49 -5.18
CA VAL A 70 11.97 -22.02 -3.96
C VAL A 70 12.53 -22.74 -2.73
N TYR A 71 12.65 -24.05 -2.77
CA TYR A 71 13.23 -24.80 -1.63
C TYR A 71 14.70 -24.47 -1.38
N THR A 72 15.48 -24.24 -2.42
CA THR A 72 16.88 -23.80 -2.31
C THR A 72 16.95 -22.42 -1.63
N PHE A 73 16.09 -21.50 -2.01
CA PHE A 73 16.00 -20.19 -1.38
C PHE A 73 15.59 -20.29 0.10
N ARG A 74 14.58 -21.11 0.42
CA ARG A 74 14.18 -21.38 1.82
C ARG A 74 15.34 -21.90 2.66
N LYS A 75 16.10 -22.86 2.13
CA LYS A 75 17.28 -23.39 2.82
C LYS A 75 18.31 -22.30 3.06
N ALA A 76 18.67 -21.53 2.05
CA ALA A 76 19.64 -20.44 2.18
C ALA A 76 19.17 -19.39 3.20
N MET A 77 17.86 -19.13 3.28
CA MET A 77 17.27 -18.21 4.26
C MET A 77 17.39 -18.75 5.68
N MET A 78 17.12 -20.03 5.91
CA MET A 78 17.31 -20.68 7.21
C MET A 78 18.77 -20.67 7.64
N ASP A 79 19.69 -20.99 6.73
CA ASP A 79 21.14 -20.93 7.00
C ASP A 79 21.55 -19.51 7.40
N LYS A 80 20.97 -18.49 6.75
CA LYS A 80 21.24 -17.07 7.08
C LYS A 80 20.70 -16.65 8.43
N PHE A 81 19.54 -17.15 8.84
CA PHE A 81 19.01 -16.91 10.19
C PHE A 81 19.90 -17.56 11.27
N HIS A 82 20.39 -18.77 11.04
CA HIS A 82 21.34 -19.42 11.94
C HIS A 82 22.66 -18.65 12.05
N GLU A 83 23.21 -18.15 10.94
CA GLU A 83 24.42 -17.29 10.96
C GLU A 83 24.20 -16.00 11.74
N ALA A 84 22.99 -15.44 11.68
CA ALA A 84 22.64 -14.22 12.42
C ALA A 84 22.30 -14.48 13.90
N ALA A 85 22.43 -15.72 14.38
CA ALA A 85 22.07 -16.15 15.73
C ALA A 85 20.62 -15.72 16.13
N LEU A 86 19.72 -15.70 15.15
CA LEU A 86 18.31 -15.51 15.43
C LEU A 86 17.81 -16.80 16.07
N ASP A 87 17.50 -16.70 17.36
CA ASP A 87 17.02 -17.84 18.12
C ASP A 87 15.63 -18.21 17.65
N ILE A 88 15.54 -19.35 16.98
CA ILE A 88 14.26 -19.92 16.55
C ILE A 88 13.69 -20.59 17.80
N GLY A 89 13.04 -19.79 18.67
CA GLY A 89 12.16 -20.37 19.67
C GLY A 89 11.16 -21.30 18.97
N THR A 90 10.78 -22.37 19.61
CA THR A 90 9.89 -23.42 19.06
C THR A 90 8.57 -22.88 18.50
N ASP A 91 8.20 -21.64 18.82
CA ASP A 91 6.92 -21.02 18.44
C ASP A 91 7.06 -19.83 17.47
N SER A 92 8.27 -19.37 17.14
CA SER A 92 8.45 -18.21 16.26
C SER A 92 8.88 -18.62 14.86
N GLN A 93 7.95 -18.53 13.93
CA GLN A 93 8.27 -18.70 12.51
C GLN A 93 8.95 -17.43 12.02
N LEU A 94 10.26 -17.53 11.69
CA LEU A 94 11.08 -16.41 11.23
C LEU A 94 10.75 -15.99 9.79
N PHE A 95 9.97 -16.77 9.07
CA PHE A 95 9.47 -16.45 7.75
C PHE A 95 8.15 -17.15 7.45
N CYS A 96 7.44 -16.58 6.50
CA CYS A 96 6.26 -17.15 5.85
C CYS A 96 6.39 -16.85 4.36
N ASP A 97 6.07 -17.78 3.49
CA ASP A 97 6.15 -17.56 2.06
C ASP A 97 4.99 -18.20 1.29
N ALA A 98 4.81 -17.69 0.08
CA ALA A 98 3.80 -18.14 -0.86
C ALA A 98 4.32 -18.04 -2.28
N TRP A 99 3.76 -18.83 -3.19
CA TRP A 99 4.01 -18.74 -4.61
C TRP A 99 2.74 -19.00 -5.41
N CYS A 100 2.72 -18.52 -6.64
CA CYS A 100 1.64 -18.84 -7.54
C CYS A 100 2.10 -18.94 -9.01
N SER A 101 1.28 -19.66 -9.77
CA SER A 101 1.34 -19.75 -11.22
C SER A 101 0.01 -19.34 -11.84
N PHE A 102 0.05 -18.78 -13.04
CA PHE A 102 -1.13 -18.36 -13.77
C PHE A 102 -1.36 -19.24 -15.00
N GLY A 103 -2.62 -19.49 -15.30
CA GLY A 103 -3.01 -20.22 -16.50
C GLY A 103 -4.49 -20.11 -16.79
N THR A 104 -4.94 -20.92 -17.75
CA THR A 104 -6.36 -21.07 -18.13
C THR A 104 -6.73 -22.53 -18.21
N VAL A 105 -7.97 -22.86 -17.85
CA VAL A 105 -8.50 -24.22 -17.92
C VAL A 105 -9.96 -24.19 -18.36
N ASN A 106 -10.42 -25.32 -18.91
CA ASN A 106 -11.82 -25.53 -19.21
C ASN A 106 -12.52 -26.17 -18.02
N VAL A 107 -13.55 -25.52 -17.49
CA VAL A 107 -14.39 -26.05 -16.41
C VAL A 107 -15.73 -26.50 -16.94
N SER A 108 -16.29 -27.54 -16.35
CA SER A 108 -17.63 -28.02 -16.69
C SER A 108 -18.34 -28.72 -15.54
N SER A 109 -19.64 -28.51 -15.46
CA SER A 109 -20.58 -29.21 -14.58
C SER A 109 -21.78 -29.73 -15.37
N ALA A 110 -22.80 -30.22 -14.70
CA ALA A 110 -24.07 -30.59 -15.33
C ALA A 110 -24.84 -29.36 -15.88
N GLN A 111 -24.63 -28.17 -15.35
CA GLN A 111 -25.41 -26.97 -15.64
C GLN A 111 -24.66 -25.98 -16.54
N GLY A 112 -23.31 -25.94 -16.48
CA GLY A 112 -22.53 -24.94 -17.23
C GLY A 112 -21.12 -25.42 -17.58
N LYS A 113 -20.51 -24.68 -18.50
CA LYS A 113 -19.11 -24.88 -18.92
C LYS A 113 -18.52 -23.57 -19.40
N GLY A 114 -17.20 -23.45 -19.30
CA GLY A 114 -16.48 -22.27 -19.79
C GLY A 114 -14.98 -22.42 -19.65
N GLU A 115 -14.26 -21.49 -20.27
CA GLU A 115 -12.84 -21.31 -20.04
C GLU A 115 -12.67 -20.26 -18.91
N VAL A 116 -11.85 -20.56 -17.93
CA VAL A 116 -11.63 -19.70 -16.75
C VAL A 116 -10.13 -19.54 -16.47
N SER A 117 -9.76 -18.42 -15.88
CA SER A 117 -8.39 -18.21 -15.40
C SER A 117 -8.12 -19.05 -14.14
N VAL A 118 -6.88 -19.49 -13.99
CA VAL A 118 -6.39 -20.24 -12.83
C VAL A 118 -5.29 -19.46 -12.16
N ILE A 119 -5.39 -19.34 -10.84
CA ILE A 119 -4.29 -18.99 -9.96
C ILE A 119 -3.96 -20.28 -9.16
N ALA A 120 -2.88 -20.93 -9.57
CA ALA A 120 -2.37 -22.12 -8.89
C ALA A 120 -1.49 -21.69 -7.72
N VAL A 121 -1.90 -21.99 -6.49
CA VAL A 121 -1.33 -21.43 -5.27
C VAL A 121 -0.55 -22.48 -4.47
N GLY A 122 0.54 -22.03 -3.83
CA GLY A 122 1.32 -22.85 -2.91
C GLY A 122 1.83 -22.05 -1.73
N GLY A 123 2.29 -22.75 -0.68
CA GLY A 123 2.65 -22.15 0.59
C GLY A 123 1.46 -21.49 1.26
N ASN A 124 1.70 -20.42 1.98
CA ASN A 124 0.71 -19.68 2.77
C ASN A 124 0.00 -18.60 1.95
N TYR A 125 -0.42 -18.89 0.71
CA TYR A 125 -0.95 -17.91 -0.23
C TYR A 125 -2.09 -17.06 0.34
N PHE A 126 -3.06 -17.67 1.02
CA PHE A 126 -4.21 -16.94 1.56
C PHE A 126 -3.90 -16.11 2.81
N ASP A 127 -2.72 -16.29 3.43
CA ASP A 127 -2.22 -15.37 4.44
C ASP A 127 -1.72 -14.07 3.80
N PHE A 128 -1.09 -14.15 2.62
CA PHE A 128 -0.68 -12.98 1.83
C PHE A 128 -1.86 -12.28 1.18
N HIS A 129 -2.81 -13.05 0.67
CA HIS A 129 -3.98 -12.59 -0.07
C HIS A 129 -5.26 -13.04 0.65
N PRO A 130 -5.68 -12.35 1.72
CA PRO A 130 -6.90 -12.68 2.44
C PRO A 130 -8.12 -12.26 1.61
N ILE A 131 -8.65 -13.18 0.83
CA ILE A 131 -9.81 -12.99 -0.03
C ILE A 131 -11.06 -13.39 0.76
N ARG A 132 -12.15 -12.65 0.65
CA ARG A 132 -13.38 -12.93 1.37
C ARG A 132 -14.02 -14.24 0.90
N LEU A 133 -14.24 -15.18 1.82
CA LEU A 133 -15.04 -16.37 1.58
C LEU A 133 -16.55 -16.04 1.66
N LEU A 134 -17.31 -16.47 0.66
CA LEU A 134 -18.76 -16.49 0.69
C LEU A 134 -19.27 -17.77 1.30
N SER A 135 -18.62 -18.91 1.00
CA SER A 135 -18.94 -20.21 1.57
C SER A 135 -17.74 -21.14 1.58
N GLY A 136 -17.77 -22.18 2.41
CA GLY A 136 -16.72 -23.20 2.48
C GLY A 136 -15.46 -22.78 3.23
N ASN A 137 -14.31 -23.30 2.80
CA ASN A 137 -13.00 -23.08 3.42
C ASN A 137 -11.92 -22.80 2.38
N TYR A 138 -10.83 -22.16 2.79
CA TYR A 138 -9.63 -22.05 1.94
C TYR A 138 -8.99 -23.42 1.70
N ILE A 139 -8.21 -23.51 0.64
CA ILE A 139 -7.34 -24.64 0.35
C ILE A 139 -6.14 -24.55 1.29
N SER A 140 -5.86 -25.63 2.02
CA SER A 140 -4.68 -25.71 2.88
C SER A 140 -3.48 -26.25 2.11
N PRO A 141 -2.24 -25.74 2.36
CA PRO A 141 -1.04 -26.38 1.86
C PRO A 141 -0.86 -27.81 2.37
N ASP A 142 -1.46 -28.15 3.53
CA ASP A 142 -1.38 -29.47 4.16
C ASP A 142 -2.47 -30.44 3.67
N ASP A 143 -3.38 -30.00 2.79
CA ASP A 143 -4.38 -30.88 2.20
C ASP A 143 -3.70 -32.03 1.44
N LEU A 144 -3.97 -33.27 1.84
CA LEU A 144 -3.42 -34.47 1.18
C LEU A 144 -3.98 -34.64 -0.23
N MET A 145 -5.28 -34.41 -0.40
CA MET A 145 -5.95 -34.43 -1.70
C MET A 145 -5.78 -33.07 -2.36
N LYS A 146 -5.12 -33.02 -3.51
CA LYS A 146 -4.86 -31.78 -4.26
C LYS A 146 -5.95 -31.48 -5.31
N ASP A 147 -7.14 -32.02 -5.12
CA ASP A 147 -8.33 -31.92 -5.98
C ASP A 147 -9.32 -30.83 -5.53
N ARG A 148 -8.98 -30.07 -4.49
CA ARG A 148 -9.84 -28.99 -3.96
C ARG A 148 -9.58 -27.68 -4.69
N VAL A 149 -10.68 -26.96 -4.97
CA VAL A 149 -10.67 -25.71 -5.75
C VAL A 149 -11.58 -24.68 -5.10
N LEU A 150 -11.12 -23.42 -5.05
CA LEU A 150 -11.97 -22.28 -4.75
C LEU A 150 -12.46 -21.66 -6.06
N LEU A 151 -13.74 -21.39 -6.13
CA LEU A 151 -14.37 -20.72 -7.26
C LEU A 151 -14.58 -19.25 -6.92
N ASP A 152 -14.36 -18.35 -7.87
CA ASP A 152 -14.94 -17.03 -7.73
C ASP A 152 -16.48 -17.08 -7.91
N GLU A 153 -17.16 -16.06 -7.46
CA GLU A 153 -18.63 -15.99 -7.51
C GLU A 153 -19.18 -16.18 -8.91
N ASP A 154 -18.52 -15.60 -9.93
CA ASP A 154 -18.95 -15.68 -11.33
C ASP A 154 -18.86 -17.12 -11.86
N VAL A 155 -17.80 -17.87 -11.52
CA VAL A 155 -17.64 -19.29 -11.87
C VAL A 155 -18.69 -20.14 -11.13
N ALA A 156 -18.92 -19.84 -9.85
CA ALA A 156 -19.93 -20.53 -9.05
C ALA A 156 -21.33 -20.39 -9.68
N TRP A 157 -21.70 -19.19 -10.11
CA TRP A 157 -22.96 -18.96 -10.83
C TRP A 157 -23.00 -19.64 -12.21
N LEU A 158 -21.88 -19.61 -12.96
CA LEU A 158 -21.77 -20.28 -14.26
C LEU A 158 -21.99 -21.78 -14.16
N LEU A 159 -21.36 -22.42 -13.18
CA LEU A 159 -21.36 -23.89 -13.06
C LEU A 159 -22.57 -24.44 -12.30
N PHE A 160 -23.11 -23.71 -11.33
CA PHE A 160 -24.07 -24.26 -10.36
C PHE A 160 -25.27 -23.35 -10.07
N GLY A 161 -25.22 -22.07 -10.44
CA GLY A 161 -26.29 -21.12 -10.19
C GLY A 161 -26.43 -20.69 -8.73
N GLY A 162 -25.37 -20.77 -7.93
CA GLY A 162 -25.39 -20.36 -6.51
C GLY A 162 -24.00 -20.36 -5.88
N THR A 163 -23.92 -20.04 -4.59
CA THR A 163 -22.66 -19.88 -3.86
C THR A 163 -22.42 -20.89 -2.75
N GLU A 164 -23.45 -21.61 -2.27
CA GLU A 164 -23.32 -22.65 -1.23
C GLU A 164 -22.96 -24.00 -1.88
N LEU A 165 -21.68 -24.17 -2.25
CA LEU A 165 -21.23 -25.24 -3.13
C LEU A 165 -20.16 -26.17 -2.52
N SER A 166 -19.78 -25.96 -1.26
CA SER A 166 -18.71 -26.75 -0.62
C SER A 166 -19.01 -28.26 -0.71
N GLY A 167 -18.05 -29.02 -1.23
CA GLY A 167 -18.16 -30.47 -1.44
C GLY A 167 -18.82 -30.88 -2.76
N MET A 168 -19.28 -29.94 -3.60
CA MET A 168 -19.81 -30.28 -4.92
C MET A 168 -18.69 -30.64 -5.91
N GLU A 169 -18.96 -31.60 -6.77
CA GLU A 169 -18.01 -32.05 -7.80
C GLU A 169 -18.24 -31.35 -9.14
N PHE A 170 -17.17 -31.05 -9.83
CA PHE A 170 -17.16 -30.52 -11.20
C PHE A 170 -15.91 -31.02 -11.93
N LYS A 171 -15.75 -30.71 -13.21
CA LYS A 171 -14.62 -31.17 -13.99
C LYS A 171 -13.76 -30.00 -14.46
N ILE A 172 -12.45 -30.15 -14.33
CA ILE A 172 -11.43 -29.29 -14.95
C ILE A 172 -10.68 -30.11 -16.01
N ASN A 173 -10.72 -29.67 -17.27
CA ASN A 173 -10.17 -30.40 -18.42
C ASN A 173 -10.61 -31.88 -18.47
N GLY A 174 -11.85 -32.16 -18.02
CA GLY A 174 -12.42 -33.50 -17.99
C GLY A 174 -12.13 -34.33 -16.71
N GLN A 175 -11.23 -33.89 -15.84
CA GLN A 175 -10.90 -34.55 -14.58
C GLN A 175 -11.79 -34.03 -13.42
N PRO A 176 -12.18 -34.87 -12.46
CA PRO A 176 -13.02 -34.49 -11.34
C PRO A 176 -12.25 -33.67 -10.33
N PHE A 177 -12.86 -32.60 -9.84
CA PHE A 177 -12.41 -31.73 -8.74
C PHE A 177 -13.56 -31.41 -7.82
N VAL A 178 -13.24 -31.03 -6.58
CA VAL A 178 -14.21 -30.72 -5.54
C VAL A 178 -14.13 -29.24 -5.15
N VAL A 179 -15.29 -28.60 -5.06
CA VAL A 179 -15.38 -27.22 -4.58
C VAL A 179 -15.03 -27.16 -3.09
N ALA A 180 -13.95 -26.47 -2.72
CA ALA A 180 -13.59 -26.20 -1.34
C ALA A 180 -14.43 -25.05 -0.77
N GLY A 181 -14.68 -24.04 -1.57
CA GLY A 181 -15.48 -22.87 -1.22
C GLY A 181 -15.64 -21.91 -2.38
N VAL A 182 -16.40 -20.87 -2.13
CA VAL A 182 -16.65 -19.76 -3.06
C VAL A 182 -16.13 -18.46 -2.46
N ILE A 183 -15.42 -17.68 -3.26
CA ILE A 183 -14.84 -16.41 -2.84
C ILE A 183 -15.50 -15.23 -3.55
N GLU A 184 -15.51 -14.09 -2.89
CA GLU A 184 -15.83 -12.79 -3.46
C GLU A 184 -14.53 -12.09 -3.88
N ARG A 185 -14.46 -11.57 -5.10
CA ARG A 185 -13.32 -10.76 -5.53
C ARG A 185 -13.25 -9.47 -4.72
N GLU A 186 -12.06 -8.91 -4.59
CA GLU A 186 -11.84 -7.65 -3.90
C GLU A 186 -12.68 -6.52 -4.53
N GLN A 187 -13.36 -5.79 -3.66
CA GLN A 187 -14.34 -4.78 -4.07
C GLN A 187 -13.77 -3.36 -4.08
N ASP A 188 -12.53 -3.14 -3.67
CA ASP A 188 -11.89 -1.84 -3.72
C ASP A 188 -11.67 -1.36 -5.16
N PHE A 189 -11.59 -0.04 -5.34
CA PHE A 189 -11.53 0.58 -6.66
C PHE A 189 -10.25 0.22 -7.43
N ALA A 190 -9.12 0.02 -6.73
CA ALA A 190 -7.83 -0.26 -7.35
C ALA A 190 -7.76 -1.72 -7.84
N SER A 191 -8.22 -2.67 -7.02
CA SER A 191 -8.31 -4.09 -7.40
C SER A 191 -9.30 -4.28 -8.55
N LYS A 192 -10.49 -3.65 -8.50
CA LYS A 192 -11.45 -3.70 -9.62
C LYS A 192 -10.87 -3.18 -10.93
N ALA A 193 -10.12 -2.08 -10.90
CA ALA A 193 -9.50 -1.53 -12.09
C ALA A 193 -8.35 -2.39 -12.63
N ALA A 194 -7.67 -3.13 -11.75
CA ALA A 194 -6.55 -4.00 -12.09
C ALA A 194 -6.98 -5.39 -12.58
N TYR A 195 -8.20 -5.82 -12.29
CA TYR A 195 -8.73 -7.11 -12.72
C TYR A 195 -9.00 -7.11 -14.23
N THR A 196 -8.08 -7.73 -14.99
CA THR A 196 -8.21 -7.91 -16.44
C THR A 196 -8.62 -9.32 -16.82
N ALA A 197 -8.36 -10.30 -15.95
CA ALA A 197 -8.81 -11.67 -16.13
C ALA A 197 -10.33 -11.75 -15.92
N GLY A 198 -11.00 -12.56 -16.74
CA GLY A 198 -12.40 -12.90 -16.56
C GLY A 198 -12.64 -13.72 -15.28
N MET A 199 -13.62 -14.60 -15.31
CA MET A 199 -13.91 -15.56 -14.23
C MET A 199 -12.68 -16.40 -13.88
N GLY A 200 -12.49 -16.70 -12.59
CA GLY A 200 -11.29 -17.37 -12.10
C GLY A 200 -11.51 -18.42 -11.02
N ILE A 201 -10.54 -19.29 -10.88
CA ILE A 201 -10.47 -20.31 -9.83
C ILE A 201 -9.10 -20.30 -9.15
N TYR A 202 -9.08 -20.75 -7.91
CA TYR A 202 -7.84 -20.98 -7.16
C TYR A 202 -7.73 -22.48 -6.86
N MET A 203 -6.58 -23.08 -7.17
CA MET A 203 -6.31 -24.50 -6.89
C MET A 203 -4.89 -24.68 -6.39
N SER A 204 -4.57 -25.85 -5.81
CA SER A 204 -3.21 -26.11 -5.35
C SER A 204 -2.24 -26.13 -6.55
N TYR A 205 -1.01 -25.63 -6.32
CA TYR A 205 0.05 -25.63 -7.33
C TYR A 205 0.35 -27.07 -7.81
N GLU A 206 0.38 -28.03 -6.87
CA GLU A 206 0.63 -29.43 -7.17
C GLU A 206 -0.50 -30.03 -8.03
N GLY A 207 -1.77 -29.74 -7.69
CA GLY A 207 -2.93 -30.20 -8.47
C GLY A 207 -2.93 -29.63 -9.88
N TYR A 208 -2.60 -28.34 -10.03
CA TYR A 208 -2.48 -27.71 -11.35
C TYR A 208 -1.31 -28.27 -12.16
N SER A 209 -0.16 -28.49 -11.52
CA SER A 209 1.01 -29.09 -12.18
C SER A 209 0.75 -30.50 -12.68
N ALA A 210 0.05 -31.33 -11.89
CA ALA A 210 -0.38 -32.67 -12.31
C ALA A 210 -1.34 -32.59 -13.51
N LEU A 211 -2.35 -31.71 -13.44
CA LEU A 211 -3.35 -31.51 -14.50
C LEU A 211 -2.70 -31.09 -15.84
N VAL A 212 -1.71 -30.18 -15.80
CA VAL A 212 -1.00 -29.73 -16.99
C VAL A 212 -0.10 -30.83 -17.55
N SER A 213 0.60 -31.58 -16.70
CA SER A 213 1.49 -32.68 -17.10
C SER A 213 0.72 -33.80 -17.79
N GLU A 214 -0.44 -34.17 -17.30
CA GLU A 214 -1.28 -35.22 -17.92
C GLU A 214 -1.85 -34.78 -19.28
N ASN A 215 -2.22 -33.51 -19.43
CA ASN A 215 -2.73 -32.97 -20.69
C ASN A 215 -1.66 -32.76 -21.75
N ALA A 216 -0.38 -32.60 -21.34
CA ALA A 216 0.75 -32.44 -22.28
C ALA A 216 1.12 -33.70 -23.04
N GLY A 217 0.60 -34.86 -22.64
CA GLY A 217 0.94 -36.17 -23.22
C GLY A 217 2.39 -36.61 -22.95
N LEU A 218 2.68 -37.91 -23.15
CA LEU A 218 3.99 -38.53 -22.84
C LEU A 218 5.20 -37.92 -23.60
N GLU A 219 4.96 -37.14 -24.64
CA GLU A 219 6.02 -36.61 -25.52
C GLU A 219 6.82 -35.44 -24.95
N THR A 220 6.28 -34.69 -23.97
CA THR A 220 6.96 -33.58 -23.31
C THR A 220 7.62 -33.93 -21.97
N ALA A 221 7.36 -35.12 -21.45
CA ALA A 221 7.95 -35.61 -20.19
C ALA A 221 9.46 -35.89 -20.25
N SER A 222 10.08 -35.83 -21.44
CA SER A 222 11.49 -36.22 -21.65
C SER A 222 12.51 -35.07 -21.46
N ALA A 223 12.09 -33.85 -21.24
CA ALA A 223 12.98 -32.69 -21.07
C ALA A 223 12.75 -31.95 -19.77
N GLY A 224 13.02 -32.61 -18.62
CA GLY A 224 12.97 -31.99 -17.30
C GLY A 224 11.55 -31.88 -16.76
N GLY A 225 11.15 -32.84 -15.95
CA GLY A 225 9.83 -33.09 -15.34
C GLY A 225 8.88 -31.91 -15.35
N GLY A 226 7.74 -32.07 -16.02
CA GLY A 226 6.79 -31.04 -16.38
C GLY A 226 6.11 -30.32 -15.19
N SER A 227 6.88 -29.65 -14.36
CA SER A 227 6.30 -28.73 -13.36
C SER A 227 5.98 -27.40 -14.03
N VAL A 228 4.80 -26.89 -13.74
CA VAL A 228 4.39 -25.55 -14.14
C VAL A 228 5.34 -24.53 -13.48
N GLY A 229 5.88 -23.60 -14.27
CA GLY A 229 6.77 -22.58 -13.71
C GLY A 229 6.01 -21.59 -12.83
N ILE A 230 6.63 -21.17 -11.74
CA ILE A 230 6.11 -20.20 -10.78
C ILE A 230 6.32 -18.80 -11.34
N ASN A 231 5.24 -18.00 -11.37
CA ASN A 231 5.23 -16.62 -11.87
C ASN A 231 5.48 -15.58 -10.76
N CYS A 232 5.07 -15.88 -9.54
CA CYS A 232 5.20 -14.99 -8.41
C CYS A 232 5.63 -15.76 -7.17
N TYR A 233 6.58 -15.21 -6.44
CA TYR A 233 7.01 -15.70 -5.14
C TYR A 233 7.00 -14.53 -4.16
N GLU A 234 6.37 -14.73 -3.01
CA GLU A 234 6.25 -13.73 -1.96
C GLU A 234 6.75 -14.30 -0.64
N VAL A 235 7.46 -13.49 0.12
CA VAL A 235 8.01 -13.90 1.40
C VAL A 235 7.93 -12.75 2.40
N VAL A 236 7.50 -13.07 3.61
CA VAL A 236 7.72 -12.25 4.81
C VAL A 236 8.83 -12.92 5.60
N MET A 237 9.87 -12.19 5.92
CA MET A 237 10.99 -12.73 6.67
C MET A 237 11.49 -11.74 7.72
N ALA A 238 12.10 -12.29 8.78
CA ALA A 238 12.68 -11.48 9.85
C ALA A 238 13.74 -10.51 9.33
N ASN A 239 13.70 -9.28 9.82
CA ASN A 239 14.58 -8.19 9.40
C ASN A 239 15.19 -7.50 10.65
N PRO A 240 16.02 -8.21 11.43
CA PRO A 240 16.54 -7.73 12.71
C PRO A 240 17.43 -6.49 12.58
N VAL A 241 18.03 -6.30 11.40
CA VAL A 241 18.86 -5.15 11.08
C VAL A 241 18.36 -4.53 9.78
N LYS A 242 18.44 -3.22 9.65
CA LYS A 242 17.97 -2.47 8.48
C LYS A 242 18.48 -3.08 7.17
N ASN A 243 17.56 -3.39 6.27
CA ASN A 243 17.79 -4.00 4.95
C ASN A 243 18.35 -5.44 4.97
N PHE A 244 18.39 -6.15 6.08
CA PHE A 244 18.84 -7.53 6.15
C PHE A 244 18.11 -8.42 5.15
N ALA A 245 16.78 -8.44 5.22
CA ALA A 245 15.93 -9.23 4.34
C ALA A 245 16.09 -8.83 2.87
N LEU A 246 16.11 -7.53 2.57
CA LEU A 246 16.23 -7.04 1.20
C LEU A 246 17.60 -7.36 0.58
N ASN A 247 18.68 -7.23 1.34
CA ASN A 247 20.03 -7.54 0.85
C ASN A 247 20.19 -9.04 0.61
N PHE A 248 19.66 -9.87 1.52
CA PHE A 248 19.64 -11.31 1.36
C PHE A 248 18.85 -11.73 0.10
N ALA A 249 17.65 -11.18 -0.09
CA ALA A 249 16.83 -11.48 -1.26
C ALA A 249 17.53 -11.06 -2.57
N ARG A 250 18.17 -9.90 -2.61
CA ARG A 250 18.94 -9.45 -3.79
C ARG A 250 20.12 -10.34 -4.14
N GLU A 251 20.75 -10.95 -3.13
CA GLU A 251 21.91 -11.84 -3.32
C GLU A 251 21.50 -13.26 -3.73
N LYS A 252 20.46 -13.79 -3.11
CA LYS A 252 20.11 -15.21 -3.18
C LYS A 252 18.91 -15.51 -4.07
N PHE A 253 18.07 -14.51 -4.35
CA PHE A 253 16.91 -14.74 -5.20
C PHE A 253 17.38 -15.06 -6.63
N PRO A 254 16.79 -16.06 -7.28
CA PRO A 254 17.13 -16.36 -8.68
C PRO A 254 16.84 -15.15 -9.56
N SER A 255 17.87 -14.47 -10.02
CA SER A 255 17.79 -13.17 -10.69
C SER A 255 17.56 -13.26 -12.20
N GLY A 256 16.89 -14.30 -12.66
CA GLY A 256 16.55 -14.42 -14.06
C GLY A 256 15.47 -13.46 -14.51
N GLY A 257 15.79 -12.19 -14.79
CA GLY A 257 14.85 -11.23 -15.39
C GLY A 257 13.63 -10.85 -14.53
N GLY A 258 13.52 -11.32 -13.30
CA GLY A 258 12.42 -11.03 -12.38
C GLY A 258 12.50 -9.65 -11.74
N LEU A 259 11.35 -9.13 -11.31
CA LEU A 259 11.22 -7.87 -10.59
C LEU A 259 11.05 -8.15 -9.09
N LEU A 260 12.05 -7.77 -8.29
CA LEU A 260 11.96 -7.81 -6.82
C LEU A 260 11.34 -6.50 -6.31
N VAL A 261 10.22 -6.60 -5.61
CA VAL A 261 9.48 -5.50 -4.99
C VAL A 261 9.59 -5.61 -3.47
N ASP A 262 9.91 -4.52 -2.82
CA ASP A 262 9.86 -4.37 -1.37
C ASP A 262 8.53 -3.74 -0.98
N ASN A 263 7.65 -4.52 -0.40
CA ASN A 263 6.30 -4.07 -0.05
C ASN A 263 6.27 -3.31 1.28
N THR A 264 7.29 -3.53 2.12
CA THR A 264 7.42 -2.85 3.41
C THR A 264 7.83 -1.40 3.20
N GLY A 265 7.03 -0.47 3.73
CA GLY A 265 7.29 0.96 3.56
C GLY A 265 7.10 1.50 2.13
N ARG A 266 6.41 0.75 1.26
CA ARG A 266 6.13 1.21 -0.12
C ARG A 266 5.31 2.48 -0.18
N TYR A 267 4.47 2.73 0.83
CA TYR A 267 3.66 3.94 0.98
C TYR A 267 4.30 5.01 1.88
N ASP A 268 5.58 4.88 2.24
CA ASP A 268 6.29 5.93 2.94
C ASP A 268 6.45 7.16 2.06
N TYR A 269 6.35 8.36 2.63
CA TYR A 269 6.43 9.62 1.89
C TYR A 269 7.67 9.74 1.02
N GLU A 270 8.84 9.29 1.53
CA GLU A 270 10.10 9.31 0.76
C GLU A 270 10.05 8.37 -0.45
N THR A 271 9.45 7.18 -0.27
CA THR A 271 9.31 6.19 -1.33
C THR A 271 8.38 6.71 -2.42
N ILE A 272 7.21 7.22 -2.03
CA ILE A 272 6.24 7.79 -2.96
C ILE A 272 6.81 8.97 -3.75
N LEU A 273 7.55 9.89 -3.12
CA LEU A 273 8.16 11.03 -3.82
C LEU A 273 9.18 10.61 -4.89
N LYS A 274 9.90 9.50 -4.69
CA LYS A 274 10.83 8.96 -5.69
C LYS A 274 10.13 8.51 -6.97
N LEU A 275 8.84 8.17 -6.89
CA LEU A 275 8.04 7.69 -8.01
C LEU A 275 7.60 8.78 -9.00
N THR A 276 7.85 10.04 -8.71
CA THR A 276 7.45 11.18 -9.55
C THR A 276 7.88 11.02 -11.02
N LYS A 277 9.06 10.41 -11.27
CA LYS A 277 9.59 10.20 -12.64
C LYS A 277 8.93 9.06 -13.41
N SER A 278 8.29 8.13 -12.69
CA SER A 278 7.67 6.92 -13.25
C SER A 278 6.16 6.88 -13.05
N PHE A 279 5.55 8.03 -12.75
CA PHE A 279 4.11 8.18 -12.55
C PHE A 279 3.31 7.64 -13.73
N GLY A 280 2.30 6.79 -13.46
CA GLY A 280 1.39 6.23 -14.47
C GLY A 280 2.04 5.27 -15.48
N GLN A 281 3.31 4.86 -15.28
CA GLN A 281 4.03 4.00 -16.23
C GLN A 281 4.35 2.60 -15.67
N ARG A 282 4.05 2.34 -14.40
CA ARG A 282 4.51 1.14 -13.69
C ARG A 282 3.47 0.04 -13.58
N SER A 283 2.19 0.38 -13.70
CA SER A 283 1.06 -0.56 -13.65
C SER A 283 0.62 -0.98 -15.05
N MET A 284 -0.11 -2.10 -15.14
CA MET A 284 -0.75 -2.61 -16.35
C MET A 284 0.18 -2.80 -17.56
N GLN A 285 1.42 -3.20 -17.30
CA GLN A 285 2.40 -3.49 -18.33
C GLN A 285 2.05 -4.76 -19.08
N THR A 286 2.18 -4.74 -20.40
CA THR A 286 1.89 -5.87 -21.30
C THR A 286 3.13 -6.59 -21.81
N HIS A 287 4.33 -6.12 -21.47
CA HIS A 287 5.62 -6.66 -21.90
C HIS A 287 6.58 -6.79 -20.71
N GLY A 288 7.53 -7.71 -20.81
CA GLY A 288 8.52 -7.94 -19.77
C GLY A 288 7.92 -8.71 -18.57
N VAL A 289 7.85 -8.09 -17.41
CA VAL A 289 7.21 -8.68 -16.24
C VAL A 289 5.74 -8.27 -16.21
N ILE A 290 4.87 -9.25 -16.48
CA ILE A 290 3.42 -9.06 -16.37
C ILE A 290 3.01 -9.22 -14.90
N LEU A 291 2.55 -8.13 -14.31
CA LEU A 291 2.21 -8.10 -12.90
C LEU A 291 0.79 -8.62 -12.65
N PRO A 292 0.58 -9.35 -11.56
CA PRO A 292 -0.76 -9.76 -11.16
C PRO A 292 -1.61 -8.54 -10.73
N TYR A 293 -2.92 -8.76 -10.63
CA TYR A 293 -3.88 -7.68 -10.33
C TYR A 293 -3.60 -6.98 -9.02
N TRP A 294 -3.20 -7.71 -7.97
CA TRP A 294 -2.91 -7.12 -6.65
C TRP A 294 -1.69 -6.18 -6.66
N GLU A 295 -0.65 -6.51 -7.44
CA GLU A 295 0.49 -5.61 -7.59
C GLU A 295 0.15 -4.41 -8.49
N ASN A 296 -0.64 -4.61 -9.53
CA ASN A 296 -1.15 -3.51 -10.36
C ASN A 296 -2.04 -2.56 -9.54
N ALA A 297 -2.90 -3.10 -8.66
CA ALA A 297 -3.71 -2.34 -7.73
C ALA A 297 -2.83 -1.52 -6.77
N ALA A 298 -1.81 -2.15 -6.19
CA ALA A 298 -0.88 -1.48 -5.29
C ALA A 298 -0.15 -0.33 -5.96
N ARG A 299 0.30 -0.49 -7.20
CA ARG A 299 0.94 0.58 -7.99
C ARG A 299 -0.01 1.71 -8.36
N SER A 300 -1.27 1.38 -8.63
CA SER A 300 -2.30 2.41 -8.83
C SER A 300 -2.50 3.25 -7.57
N ILE A 301 -2.51 2.61 -6.39
CA ILE A 301 -2.59 3.32 -5.11
C ILE A 301 -1.34 4.19 -4.86
N GLU A 302 -0.14 3.71 -5.19
CA GLU A 302 1.08 4.53 -5.11
C GLU A 302 0.96 5.81 -5.95
N ASP A 303 0.41 5.71 -7.16
CA ASP A 303 0.21 6.87 -8.03
C ASP A 303 -0.82 7.85 -7.44
N TRP A 304 -1.94 7.35 -6.86
CA TRP A 304 -2.89 8.19 -6.13
C TRP A 304 -2.27 8.82 -4.88
N CYS A 305 -1.49 8.07 -4.12
CA CYS A 305 -0.75 8.57 -2.96
C CYS A 305 0.22 9.69 -3.36
N LEU A 306 0.90 9.57 -4.50
CA LEU A 306 1.79 10.62 -5.02
C LEU A 306 1.01 11.91 -5.33
N VAL A 307 -0.13 11.80 -6.02
CA VAL A 307 -0.99 12.96 -6.32
C VAL A 307 -1.45 13.65 -5.03
N LEU A 308 -1.95 12.86 -4.06
CA LEU A 308 -2.40 13.39 -2.77
C LEU A 308 -1.28 14.07 -1.99
N LEU A 309 -0.08 13.47 -1.99
CA LEU A 309 1.09 14.03 -1.31
C LEU A 309 1.55 15.35 -1.94
N LEU A 310 1.58 15.44 -3.28
CA LEU A 310 1.88 16.67 -3.99
C LEU A 310 0.82 17.75 -3.71
N CYS A 311 -0.46 17.40 -3.75
CA CYS A 311 -1.55 18.31 -3.38
C CYS A 311 -1.43 18.78 -1.92
N ALA A 312 -1.09 17.88 -0.99
CA ALA A 312 -0.88 18.23 0.41
C ALA A 312 0.30 19.20 0.58
N MET A 313 1.42 18.98 -0.11
CA MET A 313 2.57 19.89 -0.08
C MET A 313 2.21 21.29 -0.58
N VAL A 314 1.53 21.41 -1.72
CA VAL A 314 1.09 22.69 -2.28
C VAL A 314 0.12 23.39 -1.33
N THR A 315 -0.88 22.65 -0.83
CA THR A 315 -1.89 23.21 0.09
C THR A 315 -1.36 23.51 1.49
N ALA A 316 -0.22 22.97 1.90
CA ALA A 316 0.48 23.31 3.13
C ALA A 316 1.30 24.62 3.00
N VAL A 317 2.00 24.80 1.86
CA VAL A 317 2.85 25.97 1.65
C VAL A 317 2.01 27.25 1.44
N LEU A 318 0.96 27.19 0.64
CA LEU A 318 0.11 28.35 0.33
C LEU A 318 -0.48 29.05 1.57
N PRO A 319 -1.05 28.37 2.58
CA PRO A 319 -1.54 29.00 3.80
C PRO A 319 -0.45 29.74 4.55
N LEU A 320 0.75 29.18 4.64
CA LEU A 320 1.89 29.84 5.30
C LEU A 320 2.24 31.16 4.63
N VAL A 321 2.33 31.16 3.29
CA VAL A 321 2.57 32.38 2.51
C VAL A 321 1.46 33.42 2.73
N LEU A 322 0.20 33.00 2.67
CA LEU A 322 -0.95 33.88 2.91
C LEU A 322 -0.96 34.48 4.32
N LEU A 323 -0.62 33.69 5.33
CA LEU A 323 -0.52 34.12 6.72
C LEU A 323 0.62 35.13 6.91
N VAL A 324 1.77 34.91 6.30
CA VAL A 324 2.89 35.87 6.31
C VAL A 324 2.48 37.20 5.67
N ILE A 325 1.87 37.15 4.48
CA ILE A 325 1.35 38.36 3.81
C ILE A 325 0.35 39.10 4.69
N TRP A 326 -0.56 38.38 5.33
CA TRP A 326 -1.55 38.95 6.23
C TRP A 326 -0.90 39.57 7.47
N ALA A 327 0.05 38.89 8.11
CA ALA A 327 0.79 39.43 9.27
C ALA A 327 1.58 40.69 8.93
N VAL A 328 2.27 40.71 7.78
CA VAL A 328 2.99 41.91 7.29
C VAL A 328 2.01 43.08 7.07
N ARG A 329 0.85 42.85 6.45
CA ARG A 329 -0.18 43.88 6.26
C ARG A 329 -0.70 44.42 7.60
N LEU A 330 -0.95 43.55 8.58
CA LEU A 330 -1.35 43.96 9.91
C LEU A 330 -0.28 44.79 10.61
N PHE A 331 0.99 44.39 10.48
CA PHE A 331 2.10 45.14 11.07
C PHE A 331 2.22 46.55 10.48
N ILE A 332 2.13 46.69 9.16
CA ILE A 332 2.16 47.99 8.47
C ILE A 332 0.99 48.88 8.91
N LEU A 333 -0.23 48.33 8.92
CA LEU A 333 -1.41 49.04 9.39
C LEU A 333 -1.34 49.43 10.87
N GLY A 334 -0.71 48.59 11.69
CA GLY A 334 -0.45 48.88 13.11
C GLY A 334 0.54 50.04 13.28
N LYS A 335 1.63 49.99 12.50
CA LYS A 335 2.68 51.03 12.48
C LYS A 335 2.10 52.39 12.08
N THR A 336 1.34 52.46 10.99
CA THR A 336 0.71 53.72 10.53
C THR A 336 -0.26 54.27 11.54
N LYS A 337 -1.08 53.44 12.19
CA LYS A 337 -1.96 53.88 13.28
C LYS A 337 -1.21 54.40 14.52
N LEU A 338 -0.08 53.77 14.84
CA LEU A 338 0.78 54.19 15.95
C LEU A 338 1.40 55.57 15.65
N GLU A 339 1.94 55.74 14.43
CA GLU A 339 2.57 56.98 13.99
C GLU A 339 1.57 58.13 13.84
N GLU A 340 0.37 57.91 13.29
CA GLU A 340 -0.62 58.95 13.01
C GLU A 340 -1.46 59.35 14.26
N ASN A 341 -1.80 58.38 15.11
CA ASN A 341 -2.78 58.64 16.16
C ASN A 341 -2.25 58.56 17.59
N LEU A 342 -1.26 57.72 17.89
CA LEU A 342 -0.79 57.49 19.26
C LEU A 342 0.47 58.29 19.58
N LEU A 343 1.43 58.39 18.68
CA LEU A 343 2.65 59.19 18.90
C LEU A 343 2.40 60.69 19.06
N PRO A 344 1.54 61.34 18.23
CA PRO A 344 1.18 62.75 18.44
C PRO A 344 0.51 62.97 19.79
N LYS A 345 -0.49 62.16 20.15
CA LYS A 345 -1.18 62.28 21.44
C LYS A 345 -0.26 62.07 22.64
N ALA A 346 0.64 61.08 22.57
CA ALA A 346 1.63 60.87 23.64
C ALA A 346 2.61 62.02 23.75
N ARG A 347 3.03 62.62 22.62
CA ARG A 347 3.90 63.79 22.57
C ARG A 347 3.21 65.03 23.17
N ASP A 348 1.93 65.26 22.85
CA ASP A 348 1.13 66.37 23.39
C ASP A 348 0.93 66.19 24.90
N ASN A 349 0.58 65.03 25.38
CA ASN A 349 0.43 64.73 26.82
C ASN A 349 1.75 64.94 27.60
N VAL A 350 2.90 64.52 27.04
CA VAL A 350 4.21 64.76 27.66
C VAL A 350 4.55 66.25 27.66
N ALA A 351 4.28 66.98 26.56
CA ALA A 351 4.51 68.39 26.47
C ALA A 351 3.65 69.17 27.47
N GLU A 352 2.39 68.82 27.67
CA GLU A 352 1.50 69.34 28.65
C GLU A 352 1.96 69.09 30.08
N ALA A 353 2.36 67.88 30.41
CA ALA A 353 2.93 67.50 31.70
C ALA A 353 4.23 68.29 32.02
N ILE A 354 5.07 68.54 31.03
CA ILE A 354 6.25 69.42 31.21
C ILE A 354 5.83 70.89 31.49
N ARG A 355 4.86 71.43 30.74
CA ARG A 355 4.35 72.78 30.98
C ARG A 355 3.78 72.91 32.36
N VAL A 356 2.98 71.97 32.82
CA VAL A 356 2.41 71.96 34.17
C VAL A 356 3.49 71.90 35.26
N ARG A 357 4.51 71.10 35.07
CA ARG A 357 5.68 71.04 35.98
C ARG A 357 6.45 72.36 36.02
N GLN A 358 6.70 72.97 34.89
CA GLN A 358 7.38 74.27 34.77
C GLN A 358 6.54 75.40 35.49
N ARG A 359 5.22 75.42 35.28
CA ARG A 359 4.33 76.34 35.92
C ARG A 359 4.33 76.20 37.42
N ARG A 360 4.22 75.00 37.96
CA ARG A 360 4.33 74.71 39.40
C ARG A 360 5.69 75.12 39.98
N ALA A 361 6.76 74.90 39.27
CA ALA A 361 8.12 75.26 39.67
C ALA A 361 8.29 76.80 39.66
N TRP A 362 7.69 77.51 38.69
CA TRP A 362 7.65 78.98 38.62
C TRP A 362 6.82 79.58 39.80
N GLU A 363 5.64 79.05 40.06
CA GLU A 363 4.79 79.45 41.17
C GLU A 363 5.49 79.27 42.54
N LYS A 364 6.14 78.16 42.78
CA LYS A 364 6.92 77.95 44.01
C LYS A 364 8.11 78.87 44.14
N ARG A 365 8.73 79.36 43.09
CA ARG A 365 9.84 80.30 43.14
C ARG A 365 9.33 81.72 43.42
N HIS A 366 8.12 82.09 42.99
CA HIS A 366 7.55 83.42 43.22
C HIS A 366 6.87 83.51 44.57
N LEU A 367 6.33 82.49 45.13
CA LEU A 367 5.82 82.49 46.51
C LEU A 367 6.95 82.58 47.52
N LYS A 368 8.12 82.01 47.33
CA LYS A 368 9.31 82.16 48.18
C LYS A 368 9.99 83.51 48.11
N LYS A 369 9.62 84.40 47.19
CA LYS A 369 10.13 85.77 47.08
C LYS A 369 9.22 86.82 47.73
N LYS A 370 8.04 86.39 48.24
CA LYS A 370 7.09 87.24 48.92
C LYS A 370 7.06 87.07 50.45
N GLU A 371 7.80 86.06 50.97
CA GLU A 371 8.18 85.95 52.37
C GLU A 371 9.57 86.59 52.58
#